data_f9c003591e86cb9ed61313141d0cfb4a
#
_entry.id   f9c003591e86cb9ed61313141d0cfb4a
#
_cell.length_a   1.000
_cell.length_b   1.000
_cell.length_c   1.000
_cell.angle_alpha   90.00
_cell.angle_beta   90.00
_cell.angle_gamma   90.00
#
_symmetry.space_group_name_H-M   'P 1'
#
loop_
_entity.id
_entity.type
_entity.pdbx_description
1 polymer ?
#
loop_
_entity_poly.entity_id
_entity_poly.type
_entity_poly.pdbx_seq_one_letter_code
_entity_poly.pdbx_strand_id
1 'polypeptide(L)'
;MELVSPAETKKPTRYCIIDRLKQTEAARQVIEEKRTQQSVALEYGVSRDAVQGWVSRSRGLQQCIDPKVTVFYESPEGLIHLRGLLASACLVFHSTGGCGLPLLQKFLELSKLNEFVGSSIGELHRMSAQIDQKIIEFGKLEKDRLAKDMPLKEMTAAVDENFMLQNMTLILMDPDSGFILTEQQEDKRDAATWMKVSLAATDGLNVKIVQVTGDEASGIIKYTTELLGAQKVSDLFHVQQDITRGLTSVLARKMQQAEAAIKVASGQKTIQLEKLKAIAQNTGATLDEPTPQIAKVGKRLLLEDRSEQTCQQKLVEIQKDYKEAQNARRAITASYHPYDPSTGNKQSPERLRQELEAAHATLEQISKRTESTDSQKKKLGKAKASIESMVQTLTFFFLYLQQIVRGLNLNEQTRNEFELLVSVEYIKMTLKRCSDKDQRAIIGKTLSSLMLHQRDGPWKDLDPPTQAIWGKKARQCAAMFQRSSSCVEGRNGVLSLKHHALHKLNTNKLQALTVLHNFFSSRRDGTTAAERFFEQKSRNVFEWLLGVIDLPVRPRNRTKLWAQKSPENQAA
;
A
#
# COMPACT_ATOMS: atom_id res chain seq x y z
N MET A 1 -43.93 -25.96 -65.95
CA MET A 1 -42.47 -25.98 -66.11
C MET A 1 -41.88 -24.96 -65.11
N GLU A 2 -41.65 -25.39 -63.87
CA GLU A 2 -41.03 -24.57 -62.84
C GLU A 2 -39.54 -24.74 -62.96
N LEU A 3 -38.86 -23.61 -63.12
CA LEU A 3 -37.40 -23.52 -63.16
C LEU A 3 -36.86 -23.66 -61.73
N VAL A 4 -36.25 -24.82 -61.44
CA VAL A 4 -35.49 -25.06 -60.21
C VAL A 4 -34.25 -24.22 -60.27
N SER A 5 -34.14 -23.25 -59.31
CA SER A 5 -32.98 -22.43 -59.09
C SER A 5 -31.76 -23.30 -58.64
N PRO A 6 -30.56 -23.10 -59.16
CA PRO A 6 -29.43 -23.91 -58.77
C PRO A 6 -29.03 -23.59 -57.29
N ALA A 7 -28.91 -24.67 -56.53
CA ALA A 7 -28.45 -24.61 -55.15
C ALA A 7 -27.12 -23.81 -55.00
N GLU A 8 -27.16 -22.73 -54.24
CA GLU A 8 -25.97 -22.00 -53.84
C GLU A 8 -24.98 -22.95 -53.14
N THR A 9 -23.92 -23.30 -53.84
CA THR A 9 -22.74 -23.94 -53.24
C THR A 9 -22.08 -22.96 -52.26
N LYS A 10 -22.41 -23.09 -50.97
CA LYS A 10 -21.72 -22.38 -49.90
C LYS A 10 -20.21 -22.67 -50.05
N LYS A 11 -19.43 -21.65 -50.40
CA LYS A 11 -17.96 -21.70 -50.35
C LYS A 11 -17.56 -22.20 -48.97
N PRO A 12 -16.69 -23.23 -48.84
CA PRO A 12 -16.30 -23.76 -47.56
C PRO A 12 -15.70 -22.64 -46.73
N THR A 13 -16.26 -22.39 -45.57
CA THR A 13 -15.74 -21.42 -44.60
C THR A 13 -14.27 -21.79 -44.30
N ARG A 14 -13.36 -20.91 -44.64
CA ARG A 14 -11.88 -21.10 -44.61
C ARG A 14 -11.30 -21.47 -43.24
N TYR A 15 -12.12 -21.51 -42.18
CA TYR A 15 -11.65 -21.77 -40.81
C TYR A 15 -12.73 -22.56 -40.03
N CYS A 16 -12.55 -23.87 -39.89
CA CYS A 16 -13.23 -24.67 -38.89
C CYS A 16 -12.40 -24.63 -37.60
N ILE A 17 -12.96 -24.12 -36.51
CA ILE A 17 -12.32 -24.16 -35.17
C ILE A 17 -12.63 -25.53 -34.61
N ILE A 18 -11.68 -26.43 -34.66
CA ILE A 18 -11.78 -27.75 -34.01
C ILE A 18 -11.13 -27.63 -32.62
N ASP A 19 -11.87 -28.15 -31.64
CA ASP A 19 -11.40 -28.26 -30.26
C ASP A 19 -10.04 -28.96 -30.17
N ARG A 20 -9.23 -28.54 -29.22
CA ARG A 20 -7.89 -29.06 -28.99
C ARG A 20 -7.85 -30.57 -28.72
N LEU A 21 -8.80 -31.07 -27.92
CA LEU A 21 -8.90 -32.50 -27.64
C LEU A 21 -9.09 -33.31 -28.93
N LYS A 22 -9.94 -32.81 -29.84
CA LYS A 22 -10.12 -33.41 -31.16
C LYS A 22 -8.87 -33.31 -32.03
N GLN A 23 -8.12 -32.20 -31.95
CA GLN A 23 -6.83 -32.07 -32.68
C GLN A 23 -5.78 -33.07 -32.16
N THR A 24 -5.71 -33.26 -30.86
CA THR A 24 -4.78 -34.21 -30.22
C THR A 24 -5.17 -35.63 -30.53
N GLU A 25 -6.45 -35.95 -30.45
CA GLU A 25 -6.97 -37.28 -30.80
C GLU A 25 -6.75 -37.61 -32.29
N ALA A 26 -6.99 -36.66 -33.18
CA ALA A 26 -6.69 -36.82 -34.61
C ALA A 26 -5.18 -37.05 -34.85
N ALA A 27 -4.31 -36.34 -34.14
CA ALA A 27 -2.85 -36.55 -34.22
C ALA A 27 -2.46 -37.93 -33.66
N ARG A 28 -3.06 -38.39 -32.57
CA ARG A 28 -2.85 -39.70 -31.95
C ARG A 28 -3.24 -40.81 -32.92
N GLN A 29 -4.40 -40.74 -33.56
CA GLN A 29 -4.86 -41.71 -34.56
C GLN A 29 -3.87 -41.88 -35.72
N VAL A 30 -3.23 -40.80 -36.17
CA VAL A 30 -2.18 -40.89 -37.20
C VAL A 30 -0.89 -41.45 -36.68
N ILE A 31 -0.46 -41.08 -35.47
CA ILE A 31 0.86 -41.44 -34.91
C ILE A 31 0.86 -42.85 -34.36
N GLU A 32 -0.13 -43.21 -33.55
CA GLU A 32 -0.21 -44.46 -32.81
C GLU A 32 -0.98 -45.53 -33.55
N GLU A 33 -2.17 -45.18 -34.10
CA GLU A 33 -3.04 -46.09 -34.82
C GLU A 33 -2.67 -46.24 -36.29
N LYS A 34 -1.61 -45.50 -36.76
CA LYS A 34 -1.10 -45.55 -38.15
C LYS A 34 -2.14 -45.26 -39.22
N ARG A 35 -3.21 -44.56 -38.91
CA ARG A 35 -4.21 -44.10 -39.87
C ARG A 35 -3.61 -43.07 -40.83
N THR A 36 -4.11 -43.02 -42.08
CA THR A 36 -3.63 -42.00 -43.01
C THR A 36 -4.15 -40.60 -42.64
N GLN A 37 -3.32 -39.59 -42.84
CA GLN A 37 -3.73 -38.19 -42.58
C GLN A 37 -4.98 -37.81 -43.39
N GLN A 38 -5.15 -38.38 -44.59
CA GLN A 38 -6.33 -38.14 -45.43
C GLN A 38 -7.60 -38.74 -44.82
N SER A 39 -7.55 -39.95 -44.29
CA SER A 39 -8.68 -40.62 -43.64
C SER A 39 -9.17 -39.83 -42.41
N VAL A 40 -8.20 -39.39 -41.57
CA VAL A 40 -8.51 -38.61 -40.39
C VAL A 40 -9.03 -37.21 -40.78
N ALA A 41 -8.48 -36.59 -41.81
CA ALA A 41 -8.97 -35.31 -42.32
C ALA A 41 -10.43 -35.35 -42.77
N LEU A 42 -10.84 -36.41 -43.46
CA LEU A 42 -12.22 -36.64 -43.88
C LEU A 42 -13.15 -36.83 -42.68
N GLU A 43 -12.75 -37.59 -41.67
CA GLU A 43 -13.54 -37.84 -40.46
C GLU A 43 -13.79 -36.55 -39.65
N TYR A 44 -12.78 -35.71 -39.53
CA TYR A 44 -12.88 -34.45 -38.77
C TYR A 44 -13.35 -33.26 -39.63
N GLY A 45 -13.65 -33.47 -40.92
CA GLY A 45 -14.12 -32.40 -41.81
C GLY A 45 -13.12 -31.28 -42.05
N VAL A 46 -11.82 -31.59 -42.06
CA VAL A 46 -10.72 -30.61 -42.18
C VAL A 46 -9.81 -30.93 -43.36
N SER A 47 -8.89 -30.02 -43.69
CA SER A 47 -7.89 -30.28 -44.71
C SER A 47 -6.81 -31.26 -44.19
N ARG A 48 -6.21 -32.05 -45.09
CA ARG A 48 -5.07 -32.89 -44.79
C ARG A 48 -3.92 -32.11 -44.17
N ASP A 49 -3.69 -30.85 -44.62
CA ASP A 49 -2.65 -29.98 -44.10
C ASP A 49 -2.89 -29.56 -42.64
N ALA A 50 -4.17 -29.44 -42.24
CA ALA A 50 -4.51 -29.21 -40.81
C ALA A 50 -4.10 -30.42 -39.97
N VAL A 51 -4.45 -31.64 -40.38
CA VAL A 51 -4.06 -32.87 -39.70
C VAL A 51 -2.52 -33.01 -39.67
N GLN A 52 -1.85 -32.75 -40.78
CA GLN A 52 -0.39 -32.76 -40.85
C GLN A 52 0.24 -31.75 -39.85
N GLY A 53 -0.37 -30.56 -39.72
CA GLY A 53 0.04 -29.57 -38.74
C GLY A 53 -0.12 -30.06 -37.29
N TRP A 54 -1.20 -30.77 -37.00
CA TRP A 54 -1.47 -31.37 -35.69
C TRP A 54 -0.49 -32.49 -35.37
N VAL A 55 -0.23 -33.40 -36.32
CA VAL A 55 0.76 -34.48 -36.21
C VAL A 55 2.18 -33.95 -36.03
N SER A 56 2.58 -32.93 -36.81
CA SER A 56 3.90 -32.31 -36.68
C SER A 56 4.09 -31.65 -35.29
N ARG A 57 3.03 -31.03 -34.80
CA ARG A 57 3.03 -30.43 -33.43
C ARG A 57 3.15 -31.49 -32.36
N SER A 58 2.37 -32.55 -32.44
CA SER A 58 2.40 -33.65 -31.48
C SER A 58 3.77 -34.34 -31.46
N ARG A 59 4.37 -34.62 -32.64
CA ARG A 59 5.75 -35.17 -32.73
C ARG A 59 6.82 -34.21 -32.19
N GLY A 60 6.69 -32.90 -32.44
CA GLY A 60 7.60 -31.90 -31.90
C GLY A 60 7.53 -31.82 -30.37
N LEU A 61 6.33 -31.91 -29.80
CA LEU A 61 6.14 -31.98 -28.36
C LEU A 61 6.77 -33.23 -27.75
N GLN A 62 6.61 -34.42 -28.38
CA GLN A 62 7.21 -35.68 -27.93
C GLN A 62 8.74 -35.67 -27.91
N GLN A 63 9.39 -34.85 -28.74
CA GLN A 63 10.85 -34.69 -28.74
C GLN A 63 11.37 -33.78 -27.63
N CYS A 64 10.57 -32.83 -27.16
CA CYS A 64 10.99 -31.76 -26.25
C CYS A 64 10.43 -31.89 -24.83
N ILE A 65 9.38 -32.68 -24.63
CA ILE A 65 8.64 -32.81 -23.37
C ILE A 65 8.26 -34.27 -23.18
N ASP A 66 8.32 -34.75 -21.92
CA ASP A 66 7.86 -36.10 -21.57
C ASP A 66 6.44 -36.35 -22.11
N PRO A 67 6.20 -37.43 -22.85
CA PRO A 67 4.87 -37.77 -23.39
C PRO A 67 3.75 -37.75 -22.33
N LYS A 68 4.05 -38.18 -21.10
CA LYS A 68 3.09 -38.17 -19.98
C LYS A 68 2.65 -36.76 -19.63
N VAL A 69 3.57 -35.78 -19.64
CA VAL A 69 3.29 -34.37 -19.39
C VAL A 69 2.42 -33.79 -20.51
N THR A 70 2.70 -34.17 -21.76
CA THR A 70 1.90 -33.76 -22.91
C THR A 70 0.47 -34.28 -22.81
N VAL A 71 0.30 -35.57 -22.52
CA VAL A 71 -1.01 -36.21 -22.33
C VAL A 71 -1.78 -35.52 -21.20
N PHE A 72 -1.12 -35.22 -20.07
CA PHE A 72 -1.76 -34.52 -18.95
C PHE A 72 -2.26 -33.14 -19.37
N TYR A 73 -1.39 -32.27 -19.91
CA TYR A 73 -1.82 -30.88 -20.24
C TYR A 73 -2.80 -30.77 -21.42
N GLU A 74 -3.00 -31.84 -22.17
CA GLU A 74 -4.01 -31.93 -23.21
C GLU A 74 -5.32 -32.58 -22.72
N SER A 75 -5.34 -33.16 -21.52
CA SER A 75 -6.55 -33.64 -20.85
C SER A 75 -7.42 -32.50 -20.29
N PRO A 76 -8.72 -32.74 -20.03
CA PRO A 76 -9.56 -31.75 -19.35
C PRO A 76 -9.01 -31.30 -18.00
N GLU A 77 -8.49 -32.21 -17.19
CA GLU A 77 -7.92 -31.95 -15.88
C GLU A 77 -6.64 -31.11 -16.01
N GLY A 78 -5.79 -31.44 -16.96
CA GLY A 78 -4.57 -30.69 -17.25
C GLY A 78 -4.86 -29.28 -17.77
N LEU A 79 -5.92 -29.08 -18.56
CA LEU A 79 -6.35 -27.74 -19.00
C LEU A 79 -6.89 -26.91 -17.84
N ILE A 80 -7.60 -27.51 -16.88
CA ILE A 80 -8.05 -26.84 -15.66
C ILE A 80 -6.83 -26.42 -14.83
N HIS A 81 -5.86 -27.34 -14.63
CA HIS A 81 -4.63 -27.06 -13.91
C HIS A 81 -3.81 -25.94 -14.58
N LEU A 82 -3.66 -25.99 -15.90
CA LEU A 82 -2.96 -24.99 -16.70
C LEU A 82 -3.61 -23.61 -16.61
N ARG A 83 -4.95 -23.55 -16.59
CA ARG A 83 -5.71 -22.33 -16.35
C ARG A 83 -5.39 -21.75 -14.97
N GLY A 84 -5.39 -22.61 -13.94
CA GLY A 84 -5.02 -22.22 -12.58
C GLY A 84 -3.60 -21.66 -12.50
N LEU A 85 -2.61 -22.32 -13.08
CA LEU A 85 -1.21 -21.89 -13.12
C LEU A 85 -1.06 -20.52 -13.81
N LEU A 86 -1.66 -20.35 -14.97
CA LEU A 86 -1.52 -19.13 -15.73
C LEU A 86 -2.27 -17.95 -15.08
N ALA A 87 -3.47 -18.21 -14.55
CA ALA A 87 -4.22 -17.22 -13.79
C ALA A 87 -3.46 -16.76 -12.54
N SER A 88 -2.91 -17.71 -11.78
CA SER A 88 -2.09 -17.38 -10.59
C SER A 88 -0.83 -16.62 -10.96
N ALA A 89 -0.13 -17.01 -12.02
CA ALA A 89 1.06 -16.30 -12.48
C ALA A 89 0.73 -14.85 -12.90
N CYS A 90 -0.36 -14.64 -13.65
CA CYS A 90 -0.81 -13.29 -13.99
C CYS A 90 -1.26 -12.49 -12.76
N LEU A 91 -2.01 -13.09 -11.84
CA LEU A 91 -2.53 -12.41 -10.67
C LEU A 91 -1.40 -12.04 -9.69
N VAL A 92 -0.54 -13.02 -9.37
CA VAL A 92 0.50 -12.84 -8.35
C VAL A 92 1.68 -12.07 -8.89
N PHE A 93 2.26 -12.47 -10.02
CA PHE A 93 3.49 -11.84 -10.52
C PHE A 93 3.21 -10.52 -11.24
N HIS A 94 2.23 -10.49 -12.14
CA HIS A 94 1.97 -9.29 -12.92
C HIS A 94 1.07 -8.29 -12.19
N SER A 95 -0.13 -8.66 -11.78
CA SER A 95 -1.08 -7.72 -11.19
C SER A 95 -0.64 -7.32 -9.77
N THR A 96 -0.35 -8.29 -8.88
CA THR A 96 0.02 -8.00 -7.49
C THR A 96 1.51 -7.70 -7.34
N GLY A 97 2.40 -8.45 -8.00
CA GLY A 97 3.85 -8.28 -7.92
C GLY A 97 4.43 -7.15 -8.78
N GLY A 98 3.72 -6.75 -9.85
CA GLY A 98 4.18 -5.70 -10.78
C GLY A 98 5.26 -6.16 -11.76
N CYS A 99 5.40 -7.48 -11.97
CA CYS A 99 6.30 -8.01 -12.99
C CYS A 99 5.77 -7.68 -14.40
N GLY A 100 6.66 -7.22 -15.27
CA GLY A 100 6.31 -6.97 -16.68
C GLY A 100 5.94 -8.27 -17.42
N LEU A 101 5.09 -8.17 -18.43
CA LEU A 101 4.68 -9.31 -19.26
C LEU A 101 5.85 -10.08 -19.91
N PRO A 102 7.00 -9.44 -20.28
CA PRO A 102 8.16 -10.18 -20.75
C PRO A 102 8.72 -11.20 -19.74
N LEU A 103 8.65 -10.90 -18.44
CA LEU A 103 9.07 -11.85 -17.39
C LEU A 103 8.08 -13.01 -17.28
N LEU A 104 6.79 -12.74 -17.43
CA LEU A 104 5.77 -13.80 -17.49
C LEU A 104 5.95 -14.68 -18.72
N GLN A 105 6.23 -14.10 -19.89
CA GLN A 105 6.59 -14.84 -21.09
C GLN A 105 7.79 -15.74 -20.85
N LYS A 106 8.85 -15.19 -20.23
CA LYS A 106 10.06 -15.95 -19.89
C LYS A 106 9.79 -17.09 -18.93
N PHE A 107 8.92 -16.89 -17.94
CA PHE A 107 8.45 -17.96 -17.04
C PHE A 107 7.78 -19.09 -17.84
N LEU A 108 6.87 -18.77 -18.77
CA LEU A 108 6.22 -19.77 -19.61
C LEU A 108 7.20 -20.52 -20.51
N GLU A 109 8.20 -19.86 -21.07
CA GLU A 109 9.26 -20.47 -21.88
C GLU A 109 10.12 -21.44 -21.07
N LEU A 110 10.61 -21.00 -19.90
CA LEU A 110 11.47 -21.82 -19.04
C LEU A 110 10.73 -23.04 -18.47
N SER A 111 9.44 -22.88 -18.15
CA SER A 111 8.60 -23.97 -17.66
C SER A 111 8.02 -24.85 -18.79
N LYS A 112 8.30 -24.54 -20.05
CA LYS A 112 7.74 -25.20 -21.24
C LYS A 112 6.23 -25.12 -21.36
N LEU A 113 5.55 -24.28 -20.57
CA LEU A 113 4.11 -24.08 -20.63
C LEU A 113 3.68 -23.33 -21.90
N ASN A 114 4.61 -22.59 -22.54
CA ASN A 114 4.39 -21.97 -23.85
C ASN A 114 4.01 -22.96 -24.95
N GLU A 115 4.32 -24.23 -24.79
CA GLU A 115 3.91 -25.29 -25.73
C GLU A 115 2.42 -25.59 -25.65
N PHE A 116 1.77 -25.29 -24.54
CA PHE A 116 0.36 -25.60 -24.27
C PHE A 116 -0.56 -24.38 -24.31
N VAL A 117 -0.02 -23.16 -24.20
CA VAL A 117 -0.81 -21.90 -24.23
C VAL A 117 -0.19 -20.86 -25.14
N GLY A 118 -0.97 -19.85 -25.52
CA GLY A 118 -0.45 -18.66 -26.19
C GLY A 118 0.42 -17.86 -25.21
N SER A 119 1.71 -17.68 -25.57
CA SER A 119 2.70 -17.01 -24.74
C SER A 119 3.27 -15.74 -25.36
N SER A 120 2.73 -15.28 -26.49
CA SER A 120 3.16 -14.00 -27.06
C SER A 120 2.78 -12.83 -26.15
N ILE A 121 3.59 -11.76 -26.15
CA ILE A 121 3.30 -10.55 -25.36
C ILE A 121 1.88 -10.02 -25.64
N GLY A 122 1.42 -10.09 -26.91
CA GLY A 122 0.07 -9.66 -27.28
C GLY A 122 -1.04 -10.53 -26.66
N GLU A 123 -0.83 -11.86 -26.57
CA GLU A 123 -1.78 -12.78 -25.91
C GLU A 123 -1.80 -12.55 -24.39
N LEU A 124 -0.62 -12.42 -23.78
CA LEU A 124 -0.50 -12.15 -22.34
C LEU A 124 -1.10 -10.79 -21.98
N HIS A 125 -0.95 -9.78 -22.84
CA HIS A 125 -1.60 -8.49 -22.65
C HIS A 125 -3.13 -8.60 -22.70
N ARG A 126 -3.68 -9.34 -23.69
CA ARG A 126 -5.13 -9.57 -23.78
C ARG A 126 -5.65 -10.31 -22.56
N MET A 127 -4.95 -11.36 -22.13
CA MET A 127 -5.31 -12.10 -20.92
C MET A 127 -5.26 -11.22 -19.66
N SER A 128 -4.22 -10.41 -19.50
CA SER A 128 -4.13 -9.47 -18.37
C SER A 128 -5.29 -8.49 -18.37
N ALA A 129 -5.65 -7.92 -19.52
CA ALA A 129 -6.77 -7.01 -19.64
C ALA A 129 -8.12 -7.70 -19.34
N GLN A 130 -8.30 -8.94 -19.78
CA GLN A 130 -9.48 -9.75 -19.46
C GLN A 130 -9.56 -10.04 -17.96
N ILE A 131 -8.45 -10.42 -17.33
CA ILE A 131 -8.37 -10.64 -15.89
C ILE A 131 -8.75 -9.37 -15.13
N ASP A 132 -8.19 -8.22 -15.49
CA ASP A 132 -8.50 -6.93 -14.85
C ASP A 132 -9.99 -6.62 -14.96
N GLN A 133 -10.61 -6.80 -16.14
CA GLN A 133 -12.03 -6.58 -16.34
C GLN A 133 -12.88 -7.52 -15.49
N LYS A 134 -12.52 -8.81 -15.42
CA LYS A 134 -13.25 -9.78 -14.59
C LYS A 134 -13.10 -9.51 -13.10
N ILE A 135 -11.93 -9.07 -12.63
CA ILE A 135 -11.72 -8.64 -11.25
C ILE A 135 -12.62 -7.44 -10.90
N ILE A 136 -12.74 -6.45 -11.78
CA ILE A 136 -13.64 -5.30 -11.60
C ILE A 136 -15.10 -5.75 -11.50
N GLU A 137 -15.52 -6.63 -12.40
CA GLU A 137 -16.85 -7.24 -12.39
C GLU A 137 -17.15 -7.97 -11.07
N PHE A 138 -16.20 -8.81 -10.61
CA PHE A 138 -16.28 -9.46 -9.29
C PHE A 138 -16.46 -8.44 -8.17
N GLY A 139 -15.61 -7.40 -8.14
CA GLY A 139 -15.65 -6.38 -7.10
C GLY A 139 -17.02 -5.71 -6.98
N LYS A 140 -17.64 -5.38 -8.12
CA LYS A 140 -18.99 -4.82 -8.15
C LYS A 140 -20.04 -5.80 -7.62
N LEU A 141 -20.08 -7.01 -8.18
CA LEU A 141 -21.04 -8.03 -7.77
C LEU A 141 -20.92 -8.39 -6.28
N GLU A 142 -19.70 -8.47 -5.78
CA GLU A 142 -19.44 -8.83 -4.39
C GLU A 142 -19.73 -7.68 -3.42
N LYS A 143 -19.40 -6.42 -3.80
CA LYS A 143 -19.83 -5.23 -3.06
C LYS A 143 -21.35 -5.20 -2.92
N ASP A 144 -22.08 -5.35 -4.03
CA ASP A 144 -23.55 -5.31 -4.04
C ASP A 144 -24.15 -6.43 -3.18
N ARG A 145 -23.59 -7.64 -3.24
CA ARG A 145 -24.01 -8.77 -2.40
C ARG A 145 -23.82 -8.51 -0.91
N LEU A 146 -22.64 -8.01 -0.52
CA LEU A 146 -22.30 -7.76 0.88
C LEU A 146 -23.02 -6.53 1.46
N ALA A 147 -23.35 -5.55 0.60
CA ALA A 147 -24.05 -4.34 1.01
C ALA A 147 -25.54 -4.57 1.27
N LYS A 148 -26.16 -5.62 0.70
CA LYS A 148 -27.61 -5.85 0.73
C LYS A 148 -28.20 -5.84 2.13
N ASP A 149 -27.53 -6.51 3.07
CA ASP A 149 -28.01 -6.65 4.45
C ASP A 149 -27.06 -5.93 5.46
N MET A 150 -26.30 -4.95 4.95
CA MET A 150 -25.35 -4.20 5.76
C MET A 150 -26.08 -3.28 6.73
N PRO A 151 -25.85 -3.39 8.06
CA PRO A 151 -26.38 -2.41 9.02
C PRO A 151 -25.74 -1.04 8.80
N LEU A 152 -26.42 0.03 9.27
CA LEU A 152 -25.83 1.38 9.22
C LEU A 152 -24.45 1.40 9.90
N LYS A 153 -23.45 1.78 9.13
CA LYS A 153 -22.08 1.94 9.60
C LYS A 153 -21.69 3.42 9.62
N GLU A 154 -21.59 3.99 10.81
CA GLU A 154 -20.93 5.29 10.96
C GLU A 154 -19.41 5.06 10.92
N MET A 155 -18.70 5.88 10.14
CA MET A 155 -17.28 5.67 9.90
C MET A 155 -16.50 6.97 9.80
N THR A 156 -15.20 6.88 10.04
CA THR A 156 -14.22 7.88 9.62
C THR A 156 -13.76 7.56 8.20
N ALA A 157 -13.70 8.55 7.32
CA ALA A 157 -13.04 8.42 6.03
C ALA A 157 -11.62 8.99 6.09
N ALA A 158 -10.64 8.24 5.62
CA ALA A 158 -9.30 8.76 5.34
C ALA A 158 -9.23 9.15 3.85
N VAL A 159 -8.82 10.38 3.59
CA VAL A 159 -8.74 10.95 2.24
C VAL A 159 -7.35 11.49 1.95
N ASP A 160 -6.91 11.33 0.70
CA ASP A 160 -5.65 11.90 0.22
C ASP A 160 -5.66 12.08 -1.29
N GLU A 161 -4.77 12.95 -1.78
CA GLU A 161 -4.56 13.28 -3.18
C GLU A 161 -3.19 12.75 -3.62
N ASN A 162 -3.19 11.77 -4.50
CA ASN A 162 -1.96 11.18 -5.01
C ASN A 162 -1.65 11.69 -6.42
N PHE A 163 -0.49 12.32 -6.59
CA PHE A 163 -0.02 12.87 -7.86
C PHE A 163 1.08 11.98 -8.44
N MET A 164 0.77 11.27 -9.52
CA MET A 164 1.74 10.43 -10.21
C MET A 164 1.66 10.61 -11.72
N LEU A 165 2.80 10.88 -12.35
CA LEU A 165 2.94 10.98 -13.81
C LEU A 165 1.85 11.85 -14.46
N GLN A 166 1.60 13.03 -13.91
CA GLN A 166 0.59 14.01 -14.34
C GLN A 166 -0.88 13.59 -14.08
N ASN A 167 -1.13 12.43 -13.52
CA ASN A 167 -2.47 12.02 -13.10
C ASN A 167 -2.64 12.29 -11.60
N MET A 168 -3.76 12.87 -11.24
CA MET A 168 -4.19 13.01 -9.86
C MET A 168 -5.21 11.93 -9.55
N THR A 169 -5.00 11.21 -8.46
CA THR A 169 -5.93 10.19 -7.97
C THR A 169 -6.46 10.60 -6.62
N LEU A 170 -7.77 10.71 -6.49
CA LEU A 170 -8.46 10.90 -5.21
C LEU A 170 -8.69 9.54 -4.57
N ILE A 171 -8.30 9.42 -3.30
CA ILE A 171 -8.42 8.17 -2.54
C ILE A 171 -9.30 8.41 -1.32
N LEU A 172 -10.30 7.55 -1.14
CA LEU A 172 -11.18 7.54 0.02
C LEU A 172 -11.24 6.12 0.59
N MET A 173 -10.90 5.97 1.87
CA MET A 173 -10.66 4.69 2.52
C MET A 173 -11.20 4.68 3.96
N ASP A 174 -11.71 3.54 4.41
CA ASP A 174 -12.00 3.30 5.83
C ASP A 174 -10.70 2.89 6.57
N PRO A 175 -10.15 3.70 7.48
CA PRO A 175 -8.89 3.41 8.15
C PRO A 175 -8.96 2.23 9.13
N ASP A 176 -10.12 1.85 9.63
CA ASP A 176 -10.26 0.69 10.54
C ASP A 176 -10.16 -0.64 9.79
N SER A 177 -10.98 -0.82 8.79
CA SER A 177 -10.97 -2.04 7.97
C SER A 177 -9.83 -2.06 6.95
N GLY A 178 -9.40 -0.89 6.48
CA GLY A 178 -8.52 -0.70 5.33
C GLY A 178 -9.25 -0.86 4.00
N PHE A 179 -10.59 -0.84 3.98
CA PHE A 179 -11.39 -0.92 2.77
C PHE A 179 -11.32 0.38 1.98
N ILE A 180 -10.92 0.29 0.72
CA ILE A 180 -10.88 1.42 -0.20
C ILE A 180 -12.27 1.57 -0.81
N LEU A 181 -12.97 2.66 -0.48
CA LEU A 181 -14.26 2.98 -1.08
C LEU A 181 -14.09 3.41 -2.53
N THR A 182 -13.08 4.23 -2.80
CA THR A 182 -12.73 4.63 -4.16
C THR A 182 -11.27 5.05 -4.31
N GLU A 183 -10.72 4.79 -5.49
CA GLU A 183 -9.49 5.35 -6.04
C GLU A 183 -9.82 5.82 -7.46
N GLN A 184 -10.00 7.11 -7.64
CA GLN A 184 -10.47 7.67 -8.89
C GLN A 184 -9.55 8.76 -9.42
N GLN A 185 -9.21 8.68 -10.70
CA GLN A 185 -8.47 9.74 -11.39
C GLN A 185 -9.43 10.89 -11.69
N GLU A 186 -9.06 12.09 -11.28
CA GLU A 186 -9.82 13.33 -11.48
C GLU A 186 -8.88 14.46 -11.87
N ASP A 187 -9.42 15.44 -12.63
CA ASP A 187 -8.65 16.63 -13.05
C ASP A 187 -8.68 17.74 -12.00
N LYS A 188 -9.64 17.69 -11.06
CA LYS A 188 -9.85 18.69 -10.03
C LYS A 188 -9.89 18.05 -8.64
N ARG A 189 -9.48 18.83 -7.64
CA ARG A 189 -9.48 18.45 -6.21
C ARG A 189 -10.24 19.44 -5.33
N ASP A 190 -11.18 20.15 -5.92
CA ASP A 190 -12.05 21.04 -5.17
C ASP A 190 -13.10 20.25 -4.35
N ALA A 191 -13.76 20.95 -3.44
CA ALA A 191 -14.75 20.36 -2.55
C ALA A 191 -15.91 19.69 -3.30
N ALA A 192 -16.33 20.24 -4.42
CA ALA A 192 -17.43 19.70 -5.23
C ALA A 192 -17.02 18.36 -5.88
N THR A 193 -15.78 18.25 -6.38
CA THR A 193 -15.22 17.01 -6.93
C THR A 193 -15.13 15.93 -5.84
N TRP A 194 -14.61 16.27 -4.66
CA TRP A 194 -14.58 15.37 -3.51
C TRP A 194 -15.98 14.89 -3.12
N MET A 195 -16.97 15.77 -3.09
CA MET A 195 -18.36 15.39 -2.76
C MET A 195 -18.94 14.45 -3.80
N LYS A 196 -18.78 14.75 -5.10
CA LYS A 196 -19.21 13.89 -6.22
C LYS A 196 -18.60 12.49 -6.10
N VAL A 197 -17.28 12.41 -5.90
CA VAL A 197 -16.54 11.14 -5.79
C VAL A 197 -16.97 10.35 -4.55
N SER A 198 -17.15 11.02 -3.42
CA SER A 198 -17.60 10.41 -2.17
C SER A 198 -19.01 9.85 -2.27
N LEU A 199 -19.95 10.59 -2.85
CA LEU A 199 -21.32 10.12 -3.08
C LEU A 199 -21.35 8.87 -3.98
N ALA A 200 -20.61 8.90 -5.09
CA ALA A 200 -20.51 7.73 -5.99
C ALA A 200 -19.86 6.52 -5.30
N ALA A 201 -18.89 6.74 -4.43
CA ALA A 201 -18.22 5.65 -3.69
C ALA A 201 -19.11 4.99 -2.64
N THR A 202 -20.01 5.77 -2.02
CA THR A 202 -20.94 5.30 -0.97
C THR A 202 -22.29 4.86 -1.51
N ASP A 203 -22.54 5.06 -2.80
CA ASP A 203 -23.78 4.62 -3.44
C ASP A 203 -23.98 3.10 -3.28
N GLY A 204 -25.19 2.71 -2.89
CA GLY A 204 -25.54 1.32 -2.56
C GLY A 204 -24.96 0.78 -1.27
N LEU A 205 -24.25 1.60 -0.46
CA LEU A 205 -23.74 1.23 0.87
C LEU A 205 -24.54 1.92 1.98
N ASN A 206 -24.86 1.17 3.02
CA ASN A 206 -25.48 1.76 4.23
C ASN A 206 -24.42 2.34 5.16
N VAL A 207 -23.74 3.42 4.71
CA VAL A 207 -22.65 4.07 5.45
C VAL A 207 -22.96 5.55 5.66
N LYS A 208 -22.49 6.07 6.80
CA LYS A 208 -22.51 7.52 7.11
C LYS A 208 -21.11 7.95 7.51
N ILE A 209 -20.49 8.82 6.73
CA ILE A 209 -19.19 9.40 7.05
C ILE A 209 -19.42 10.51 8.09
N VAL A 210 -18.96 10.31 9.33
CA VAL A 210 -19.11 11.26 10.43
C VAL A 210 -17.83 12.03 10.74
N GLN A 211 -16.68 11.52 10.25
CA GLN A 211 -15.37 12.17 10.34
C GLN A 211 -14.60 11.99 9.03
N VAL A 212 -13.72 12.94 8.73
CA VAL A 212 -12.76 12.83 7.63
C VAL A 212 -11.37 13.20 8.14
N THR A 213 -10.40 12.30 7.97
CA THR A 213 -8.98 12.55 8.22
C THR A 213 -8.23 12.70 6.91
N GLY A 214 -7.39 13.70 6.80
CA GLY A 214 -6.60 14.01 5.62
C GLY A 214 -5.74 15.23 5.86
N ASP A 215 -5.03 15.67 4.82
CA ASP A 215 -4.21 16.87 4.90
C ASP A 215 -5.06 18.16 5.09
N GLU A 216 -4.38 19.29 5.26
CA GLU A 216 -5.02 20.60 5.44
C GLU A 216 -5.27 21.32 4.09
N ALA A 217 -5.54 20.56 3.00
CA ALA A 217 -5.92 21.15 1.72
C ALA A 217 -7.29 21.80 1.80
N SER A 218 -7.44 23.01 1.26
CA SER A 218 -8.68 23.77 1.33
C SER A 218 -9.89 23.04 0.72
N GLY A 219 -9.67 22.25 -0.34
CA GLY A 219 -10.70 21.42 -0.96
C GLY A 219 -11.22 20.34 -0.01
N ILE A 220 -10.31 19.65 0.71
CA ILE A 220 -10.67 18.62 1.71
C ILE A 220 -11.38 19.25 2.92
N ILE A 221 -10.89 20.41 3.41
CA ILE A 221 -11.54 21.10 4.54
C ILE A 221 -12.98 21.45 4.17
N LYS A 222 -13.20 22.16 3.05
CA LYS A 222 -14.54 22.57 2.60
C LYS A 222 -15.46 21.38 2.32
N TYR A 223 -14.95 20.33 1.66
CA TYR A 223 -15.68 19.09 1.46
C TYR A 223 -16.17 18.52 2.79
N THR A 224 -15.28 18.42 3.78
CA THR A 224 -15.58 17.83 5.07
C THR A 224 -16.58 18.64 5.88
N THR A 225 -16.32 19.95 6.04
CA THR A 225 -17.06 20.80 7.00
C THR A 225 -18.31 21.43 6.39
N GLU A 226 -18.22 21.91 5.14
CA GLU A 226 -19.32 22.66 4.52
C GLU A 226 -20.27 21.74 3.72
N LEU A 227 -19.76 20.75 2.98
CA LEU A 227 -20.59 19.93 2.11
C LEU A 227 -21.06 18.64 2.79
N LEU A 228 -20.17 17.95 3.53
CA LEU A 228 -20.49 16.69 4.20
C LEU A 228 -21.04 16.90 5.63
N GLY A 229 -20.74 18.05 6.25
CA GLY A 229 -21.12 18.33 7.65
C GLY A 229 -20.44 17.37 8.65
N ALA A 230 -19.27 16.82 8.30
CA ALA A 230 -18.52 15.88 9.11
C ALA A 230 -17.42 16.58 9.92
N GLN A 231 -16.95 15.91 10.98
CA GLN A 231 -15.82 16.38 11.78
C GLN A 231 -14.51 16.26 10.99
N LYS A 232 -13.77 17.36 10.82
CA LYS A 232 -12.41 17.32 10.29
C LYS A 232 -11.44 16.83 11.36
N VAL A 233 -10.64 15.84 11.01
CA VAL A 233 -9.56 15.30 11.85
C VAL A 233 -8.22 15.69 11.24
N SER A 234 -7.39 16.41 12.00
CA SER A 234 -6.02 16.71 11.57
C SER A 234 -5.19 15.45 11.52
N ASP A 235 -4.47 15.27 10.41
CA ASP A 235 -3.57 14.14 10.25
C ASP A 235 -2.26 14.33 11.02
N LEU A 236 -2.09 13.55 12.08
CA LEU A 236 -0.88 13.55 12.89
C LEU A 236 0.39 13.27 12.06
N PHE A 237 0.29 12.49 10.98
CA PHE A 237 1.41 12.23 10.09
C PHE A 237 1.92 13.52 9.45
N HIS A 238 1.02 14.34 8.91
CA HIS A 238 1.38 15.63 8.31
C HIS A 238 1.92 16.61 9.35
N VAL A 239 1.32 16.67 10.55
CA VAL A 239 1.86 17.48 11.67
C VAL A 239 3.31 17.07 12.00
N GLN A 240 3.57 15.76 12.12
CA GLN A 240 4.91 15.23 12.36
C GLN A 240 5.88 15.52 11.22
N GLN A 241 5.41 15.46 9.98
CA GLN A 241 6.19 15.76 8.79
C GLN A 241 6.57 17.26 8.73
N ASP A 242 5.63 18.15 9.04
CA ASP A 242 5.88 19.59 9.08
C ASP A 242 6.91 19.96 10.16
N ILE A 243 6.81 19.39 11.36
CA ILE A 243 7.83 19.55 12.41
C ILE A 243 9.19 19.01 11.94
N THR A 244 9.20 17.85 11.30
CA THR A 244 10.43 17.23 10.81
C THR A 244 11.10 18.10 9.76
N ARG A 245 10.36 18.54 8.75
CA ARG A 245 10.88 19.40 7.67
C ARG A 245 11.17 20.83 8.14
N GLY A 246 10.43 21.32 9.13
CA GLY A 246 10.60 22.66 9.70
C GLY A 246 11.79 22.77 10.65
N LEU A 247 12.14 21.72 11.39
CA LEU A 247 13.13 21.82 12.45
C LEU A 247 14.07 20.59 12.54
N THR A 248 13.56 19.37 12.80
CA THR A 248 14.45 18.26 13.18
C THR A 248 15.41 17.81 12.07
N SER A 249 14.97 17.80 10.79
CA SER A 249 15.87 17.50 9.65
C SER A 249 16.92 18.60 9.43
N VAL A 250 16.58 19.85 9.75
CA VAL A 250 17.49 20.99 9.65
C VAL A 250 18.59 20.87 10.71
N LEU A 251 18.20 20.56 11.95
CA LEU A 251 19.15 20.34 13.03
C LEU A 251 20.07 19.14 12.76
N ALA A 252 19.52 18.02 12.25
CA ALA A 252 20.33 16.87 11.84
C ALA A 252 21.37 17.24 10.77
N ARG A 253 21.01 18.06 9.79
CA ARG A 253 21.97 18.57 8.79
C ARG A 253 23.03 19.48 9.41
N LYS A 254 22.64 20.39 10.32
CA LYS A 254 23.58 21.24 11.05
C LYS A 254 24.55 20.41 11.90
N MET A 255 24.11 19.32 12.52
CA MET A 255 24.97 18.36 13.23
C MET A 255 26.03 17.77 12.31
N GLN A 256 25.62 17.23 11.14
CA GLN A 256 26.56 16.67 10.15
C GLN A 256 27.58 17.72 9.68
N GLN A 257 27.15 18.97 9.47
CA GLN A 257 28.04 20.07 9.10
C GLN A 257 29.05 20.41 10.21
N ALA A 258 28.58 20.42 11.46
CA ALA A 258 29.47 20.65 12.62
C ALA A 258 30.48 19.51 12.80
N GLU A 259 30.07 18.26 12.65
CA GLU A 259 30.96 17.08 12.68
C GLU A 259 32.00 17.14 11.56
N ALA A 260 31.62 17.55 10.36
CA ALA A 260 32.56 17.75 9.26
C ALA A 260 33.54 18.86 9.53
N ALA A 261 33.08 19.99 10.12
CA ALA A 261 33.95 21.10 10.53
C ALA A 261 34.97 20.69 11.59
N ILE A 262 34.58 19.89 12.58
CA ILE A 262 35.51 19.33 13.58
C ILE A 262 36.58 18.49 12.91
N LYS A 263 36.22 17.60 11.97
CA LYS A 263 37.22 16.80 11.25
C LYS A 263 38.22 17.64 10.48
N VAL A 264 37.77 18.73 9.86
CA VAL A 264 38.66 19.67 9.14
C VAL A 264 39.60 20.38 10.13
N ALA A 265 39.05 20.94 11.22
CA ALA A 265 39.84 21.65 12.22
C ALA A 265 40.88 20.73 12.89
N SER A 266 40.49 19.53 13.28
CA SER A 266 41.37 18.49 13.85
C SER A 266 42.48 18.07 12.87
N GLY A 267 42.15 17.92 11.56
CA GLY A 267 43.13 17.65 10.51
C GLY A 267 44.17 18.80 10.37
N GLN A 268 43.72 20.05 10.35
CA GLN A 268 44.60 21.22 10.30
C GLN A 268 45.50 21.32 11.53
N LYS A 269 44.95 21.10 12.71
CA LYS A 269 45.69 21.02 13.97
C LYS A 269 46.80 19.96 13.90
N THR A 270 46.51 18.78 13.43
CA THR A 270 47.46 17.68 13.25
C THR A 270 48.58 18.09 12.31
N ILE A 271 48.29 18.72 11.18
CA ILE A 271 49.30 19.21 10.22
C ILE A 271 50.21 20.26 10.87
N GLN A 272 49.67 21.19 11.66
CA GLN A 272 50.49 22.19 12.34
C GLN A 272 51.38 21.56 13.43
N LEU A 273 50.87 20.55 14.14
CA LEU A 273 51.60 19.80 15.13
C LEU A 273 52.79 19.04 14.53
N GLU A 274 52.57 18.38 13.38
CA GLU A 274 53.65 17.67 12.67
C GLU A 274 54.71 18.63 12.15
N LYS A 275 54.31 19.79 11.60
CA LYS A 275 55.24 20.85 11.21
C LYS A 275 56.08 21.35 12.39
N LEU A 276 55.45 21.54 13.56
CA LEU A 276 56.16 21.98 14.76
C LEU A 276 57.21 20.94 15.20
N LYS A 277 56.84 19.66 15.22
CA LYS A 277 57.74 18.54 15.52
C LYS A 277 58.93 18.47 14.56
N ALA A 278 58.68 18.61 13.25
CA ALA A 278 59.73 18.57 12.23
C ALA A 278 60.72 19.73 12.37
N ILE A 279 60.23 20.95 12.67
CA ILE A 279 61.10 22.11 12.88
C ILE A 279 61.92 21.91 14.14
N ALA A 280 61.34 21.47 15.26
CA ALA A 280 62.06 21.21 16.50
C ALA A 280 63.14 20.14 16.32
N GLN A 281 62.89 19.04 15.59
CA GLN A 281 63.88 18.02 15.28
C GLN A 281 65.05 18.54 14.43
N ASN A 282 64.76 19.38 13.44
CA ASN A 282 65.78 19.89 12.51
C ASN A 282 66.63 21.00 13.09
N THR A 283 66.12 21.79 14.04
CA THR A 283 66.81 22.96 14.60
C THR A 283 67.43 22.70 15.96
N GLY A 284 67.10 21.58 16.63
CA GLY A 284 67.50 21.32 18.03
C GLY A 284 66.90 22.33 19.03
N ALA A 285 66.00 23.21 18.58
CA ALA A 285 65.44 24.28 19.41
C ALA A 285 64.36 23.71 20.35
N THR A 286 64.37 24.18 21.61
CA THR A 286 63.30 23.83 22.58
C THR A 286 62.15 24.83 22.53
N LEU A 287 61.02 24.48 23.14
CA LEU A 287 59.86 25.35 23.24
C LEU A 287 60.08 26.56 24.12
N ASP A 288 61.13 26.54 25.01
CA ASP A 288 61.49 27.61 25.94
C ASP A 288 62.27 28.76 25.25
N GLU A 289 62.95 28.45 24.12
CA GLU A 289 63.61 29.45 23.26
C GLU A 289 63.16 29.30 21.83
N PRO A 290 61.93 29.76 21.47
CA PRO A 290 61.37 29.52 20.17
C PRO A 290 62.02 30.36 19.07
N THR A 291 62.49 29.71 18.03
CA THR A 291 62.85 30.41 16.79
C THR A 291 61.63 31.11 16.19
N PRO A 292 61.80 32.18 15.37
CA PRO A 292 60.68 32.87 14.74
C PRO A 292 59.73 31.94 13.96
N GLN A 293 60.26 30.83 13.43
CA GLN A 293 59.48 29.80 12.74
C GLN A 293 58.62 28.96 13.69
N ILE A 294 59.18 28.53 14.83
CA ILE A 294 58.45 27.81 15.88
C ILE A 294 57.33 28.68 16.44
N ALA A 295 57.60 29.96 16.74
CA ALA A 295 56.62 30.91 17.24
C ALA A 295 55.44 31.08 16.24
N LYS A 296 55.72 31.16 14.94
CA LYS A 296 54.70 31.29 13.89
C LYS A 296 53.83 30.04 13.78
N VAL A 297 54.40 28.83 13.79
CA VAL A 297 53.66 27.58 13.70
C VAL A 297 52.88 27.33 14.99
N GLY A 298 53.47 27.62 16.18
CA GLY A 298 52.80 27.52 17.48
C GLY A 298 51.58 28.43 17.57
N LYS A 299 51.66 29.67 17.07
CA LYS A 299 50.52 30.58 17.02
C LYS A 299 49.38 30.02 16.11
N ARG A 300 49.72 29.41 14.98
CA ARG A 300 48.73 28.75 14.11
C ARG A 300 48.11 27.55 14.79
N LEU A 301 48.90 26.70 15.45
CA LEU A 301 48.39 25.54 16.19
C LEU A 301 47.36 25.94 17.26
N LEU A 302 47.63 27.03 18.01
CA LEU A 302 46.69 27.57 18.99
C LEU A 302 45.37 28.08 18.34
N LEU A 303 45.45 28.65 17.14
CA LEU A 303 44.24 29.07 16.41
C LEU A 303 43.41 27.89 15.95
N GLU A 304 44.05 26.82 15.45
CA GLU A 304 43.34 25.61 15.04
C GLU A 304 42.74 24.85 16.23
N ASP A 305 43.43 24.82 17.37
CA ASP A 305 42.93 24.25 18.63
C ASP A 305 41.67 24.99 19.11
N ARG A 306 41.67 26.32 19.11
CA ARG A 306 40.51 27.15 19.45
C ARG A 306 39.35 26.92 18.43
N SER A 307 39.68 26.79 17.15
CA SER A 307 38.69 26.49 16.10
C SER A 307 38.02 25.14 16.34
N GLU A 308 38.79 24.09 16.63
CA GLU A 308 38.30 22.76 16.97
C GLU A 308 37.37 22.81 18.19
N GLN A 309 37.81 23.47 19.30
CA GLN A 309 37.01 23.62 20.52
C GLN A 309 35.68 24.35 20.24
N THR A 310 35.73 25.43 19.44
CA THR A 310 34.53 26.18 19.06
C THR A 310 33.56 25.31 18.25
N CYS A 311 34.05 24.48 17.30
CA CYS A 311 33.22 23.56 16.53
C CYS A 311 32.63 22.46 17.43
N GLN A 312 33.38 21.95 18.41
CA GLN A 312 32.90 20.98 19.39
C GLN A 312 31.76 21.56 20.25
N GLN A 313 31.94 22.79 20.78
CA GLN A 313 30.89 23.47 21.54
C GLN A 313 29.62 23.66 20.73
N LYS A 314 29.73 24.12 19.47
CA LYS A 314 28.59 24.24 18.56
C LYS A 314 27.88 22.91 18.32
N LEU A 315 28.63 21.81 18.17
CA LEU A 315 28.05 20.48 17.99
C LEU A 315 27.20 20.08 19.22
N VAL A 316 27.73 20.29 20.42
CA VAL A 316 27.02 19.97 21.68
C VAL A 316 25.71 20.76 21.79
N GLU A 317 25.73 22.06 21.45
CA GLU A 317 24.53 22.90 21.46
C GLU A 317 23.48 22.39 20.46
N ILE A 318 23.88 22.08 19.22
CA ILE A 318 22.99 21.56 18.21
C ILE A 318 22.42 20.18 18.61
N GLN A 319 23.25 19.32 19.21
CA GLN A 319 22.79 18.01 19.70
C GLN A 319 21.73 18.15 20.81
N LYS A 320 21.94 19.12 21.73
CA LYS A 320 20.94 19.45 22.75
C LYS A 320 19.63 19.90 22.13
N ASP A 321 19.67 20.87 21.21
CA ASP A 321 18.49 21.38 20.50
C ASP A 321 17.78 20.29 19.70
N TYR A 322 18.53 19.41 19.04
CA TYR A 322 17.99 18.28 18.31
C TYR A 322 17.24 17.29 19.22
N LYS A 323 17.84 16.96 20.38
CA LYS A 323 17.22 16.07 21.37
C LYS A 323 15.96 16.68 21.97
N GLU A 324 15.97 17.97 22.30
CA GLU A 324 14.81 18.70 22.79
C GLU A 324 13.68 18.74 21.75
N ALA A 325 14.01 19.03 20.48
CA ALA A 325 13.05 19.03 19.39
C ALA A 325 12.44 17.64 19.14
N GLN A 326 13.23 16.59 19.19
CA GLN A 326 12.73 15.21 19.09
C GLN A 326 11.80 14.85 20.25
N ASN A 327 12.13 15.26 21.47
CA ASN A 327 11.31 15.01 22.65
C ASN A 327 9.97 15.75 22.55
N ALA A 328 9.97 17.02 22.16
CA ALA A 328 8.75 17.79 21.94
C ALA A 328 7.87 17.16 20.84
N ARG A 329 8.46 16.73 19.73
CA ARG A 329 7.76 16.02 18.67
C ARG A 329 7.13 14.70 19.16
N ARG A 330 7.86 13.93 19.98
CA ARG A 330 7.35 12.68 20.57
C ARG A 330 6.23 12.96 21.57
N ALA A 331 6.33 14.03 22.37
CA ALA A 331 5.30 14.44 23.31
C ALA A 331 3.96 14.68 22.60
N ILE A 332 3.96 15.40 21.45
CA ILE A 332 2.74 15.59 20.63
C ILE A 332 2.11 14.24 20.26
N THR A 333 2.90 13.27 19.84
CA THR A 333 2.38 11.94 19.48
C THR A 333 1.84 11.20 20.70
N ALA A 334 2.52 11.29 21.84
CA ALA A 334 2.17 10.60 23.06
C ALA A 334 0.91 11.17 23.74
N SER A 335 0.70 12.50 23.63
CA SER A 335 -0.46 13.17 24.24
C SER A 335 -1.75 12.98 23.42
N TYR A 336 -1.65 12.83 22.10
CA TYR A 336 -2.82 12.77 21.21
C TYR A 336 -3.48 11.39 21.23
N HIS A 337 -4.09 11.04 22.35
CA HIS A 337 -4.87 9.82 22.59
C HIS A 337 -6.09 10.15 23.46
N PRO A 338 -7.25 9.47 23.29
CA PRO A 338 -8.40 9.63 24.19
C PRO A 338 -8.17 8.95 25.53
N TYR A 339 -7.36 7.91 25.54
CA TYR A 339 -6.89 7.22 26.74
C TYR A 339 -5.37 7.07 26.64
N ASP A 340 -4.67 7.49 27.67
CA ASP A 340 -3.20 7.39 27.73
C ASP A 340 -2.76 5.92 27.63
N PRO A 341 -1.97 5.54 26.61
CA PRO A 341 -1.58 4.15 26.43
C PRO A 341 -0.70 3.59 27.56
N SER A 342 -0.05 4.45 28.35
CA SER A 342 0.82 4.03 29.46
C SER A 342 0.09 3.85 30.78
N THR A 343 -1.02 4.55 31.00
CA THR A 343 -1.76 4.54 32.26
C THR A 343 -3.22 4.05 32.11
N GLY A 344 -3.78 4.09 30.91
CA GLY A 344 -5.20 3.82 30.66
C GLY A 344 -6.14 4.99 31.02
N ASN A 345 -5.60 6.08 31.56
CA ASN A 345 -6.41 7.21 32.01
C ASN A 345 -7.04 7.97 30.84
N LYS A 346 -8.28 8.43 31.06
CA LYS A 346 -8.99 9.28 30.13
C LYS A 346 -8.28 10.64 29.98
N GLN A 347 -8.08 11.09 28.74
CA GLN A 347 -7.53 12.40 28.43
C GLN A 347 -8.64 13.46 28.44
N SER A 348 -8.35 14.69 28.88
CA SER A 348 -9.28 15.81 28.72
C SER A 348 -8.83 16.73 27.57
N PRO A 349 -9.80 17.39 26.89
CA PRO A 349 -9.47 18.37 25.85
C PRO A 349 -8.56 19.50 26.35
N GLU A 350 -8.79 19.98 27.57
CA GLU A 350 -8.01 21.07 28.20
C GLU A 350 -6.56 20.64 28.46
N ARG A 351 -6.39 19.45 29.05
CA ARG A 351 -5.06 18.88 29.30
C ARG A 351 -4.33 18.62 27.98
N LEU A 352 -5.01 18.04 26.98
CA LEU A 352 -4.42 17.83 25.66
C LEU A 352 -3.96 19.14 25.05
N ARG A 353 -4.76 20.21 25.09
CA ARG A 353 -4.38 21.54 24.61
C ARG A 353 -3.11 22.03 25.27
N GLN A 354 -3.05 22.01 26.60
CA GLN A 354 -1.88 22.44 27.37
C GLN A 354 -0.61 21.68 26.98
N GLU A 355 -0.69 20.35 26.87
CA GLU A 355 0.45 19.50 26.51
C GLU A 355 0.94 19.78 25.07
N LEU A 356 0.01 19.95 24.10
CA LEU A 356 0.35 20.25 22.71
C LEU A 356 0.95 21.65 22.56
N GLU A 357 0.39 22.66 23.24
CA GLU A 357 0.90 24.04 23.23
C GLU A 357 2.28 24.13 23.88
N ALA A 358 2.52 23.43 25.00
CA ALA A 358 3.83 23.37 25.66
C ALA A 358 4.89 22.73 24.76
N ALA A 359 4.55 21.60 24.12
CA ALA A 359 5.46 20.95 23.18
C ALA A 359 5.75 21.87 21.96
N HIS A 360 4.75 22.55 21.43
CA HIS A 360 4.94 23.48 20.31
C HIS A 360 5.76 24.71 20.71
N ALA A 361 5.54 25.28 21.91
CA ALA A 361 6.33 26.40 22.43
C ALA A 361 7.83 26.03 22.52
N THR A 362 8.15 24.81 22.93
CA THR A 362 9.54 24.30 22.91
C THR A 362 10.12 24.32 21.49
N LEU A 363 9.36 23.83 20.49
CA LEU A 363 9.81 23.85 19.09
C LEU A 363 10.01 25.27 18.55
N GLU A 364 9.14 26.22 18.91
CA GLU A 364 9.29 27.64 18.55
C GLU A 364 10.53 28.27 19.18
N GLN A 365 10.81 27.98 20.45
CA GLN A 365 12.02 28.47 21.13
C GLN A 365 13.29 27.97 20.45
N ILE A 366 13.34 26.67 20.11
CA ILE A 366 14.48 26.09 19.38
C ILE A 366 14.61 26.74 18.00
N SER A 367 13.50 26.90 17.29
CA SER A 367 13.46 27.55 15.97
C SER A 367 14.02 28.98 15.99
N LYS A 368 13.75 29.74 17.07
CA LYS A 368 14.31 31.08 17.29
C LYS A 368 15.82 31.02 17.56
N ARG A 369 16.28 30.15 18.48
CA ARG A 369 17.72 30.00 18.81
C ARG A 369 18.54 29.57 17.59
N THR A 370 17.98 28.75 16.72
CA THR A 370 18.68 28.19 15.56
C THR A 370 18.51 29.01 14.29
N GLU A 371 17.92 30.20 14.38
CA GLU A 371 17.73 31.14 13.27
C GLU A 371 17.06 30.48 12.06
N SER A 372 15.93 29.79 12.31
CA SER A 372 15.17 29.09 11.27
C SER A 372 14.69 30.06 10.19
N THR A 373 14.72 29.62 8.93
CA THR A 373 14.22 30.38 7.77
C THR A 373 12.70 30.58 7.84
N ASP A 374 12.16 31.56 7.11
CA ASP A 374 10.73 31.82 7.07
C ASP A 374 9.92 30.62 6.56
N SER A 375 10.47 29.87 5.59
CA SER A 375 9.85 28.62 5.12
C SER A 375 9.76 27.57 6.23
N GLN A 376 10.77 27.46 7.09
CA GLN A 376 10.79 26.56 8.24
C GLN A 376 9.80 26.98 9.32
N LYS A 377 9.76 28.29 9.63
CA LYS A 377 8.78 28.89 10.57
C LYS A 377 7.35 28.68 10.09
N LYS A 378 7.11 28.83 8.77
CA LYS A 378 5.79 28.59 8.16
C LYS A 378 5.33 27.13 8.38
N LYS A 379 6.23 26.15 8.30
CA LYS A 379 5.90 24.74 8.59
C LYS A 379 5.54 24.52 10.05
N LEU A 380 6.32 25.09 10.98
CA LEU A 380 5.97 25.02 12.40
C LEU A 380 4.64 25.72 12.69
N GLY A 381 4.34 26.84 12.03
CA GLY A 381 3.06 27.51 12.12
C GLY A 381 1.87 26.65 11.64
N LYS A 382 2.05 25.84 10.58
CA LYS A 382 1.04 24.86 10.17
C LYS A 382 0.82 23.79 11.24
N ALA A 383 1.88 23.23 11.81
CA ALA A 383 1.77 22.27 12.91
C ALA A 383 1.02 22.86 14.12
N LYS A 384 1.24 24.16 14.43
CA LYS A 384 0.49 24.89 15.48
C LYS A 384 -1.00 25.00 15.15
N ALA A 385 -1.34 25.36 13.92
CA ALA A 385 -2.72 25.50 13.48
C ALA A 385 -3.52 24.19 13.62
N SER A 386 -2.86 23.04 13.56
CA SER A 386 -3.49 21.74 13.73
C SER A 386 -3.87 21.40 15.19
N ILE A 387 -3.33 22.11 16.19
CA ILE A 387 -3.60 21.84 17.62
C ILE A 387 -5.09 21.94 17.92
N GLU A 388 -5.75 23.00 17.44
CA GLU A 388 -7.19 23.21 17.65
C GLU A 388 -8.02 22.04 17.08
N SER A 389 -7.73 21.61 15.85
CA SER A 389 -8.41 20.47 15.23
C SER A 389 -8.15 19.15 15.97
N MET A 390 -6.95 18.95 16.54
CA MET A 390 -6.63 17.79 17.38
C MET A 390 -7.47 17.77 18.67
N VAL A 391 -7.63 18.93 19.33
CA VAL A 391 -8.47 19.10 20.51
C VAL A 391 -9.95 18.88 20.18
N GLN A 392 -10.42 19.44 19.07
CA GLN A 392 -11.79 19.22 18.58
C GLN A 392 -12.07 17.74 18.26
N THR A 393 -11.10 17.02 17.70
CA THR A 393 -11.22 15.58 17.45
C THR A 393 -11.41 14.79 18.74
N LEU A 394 -10.65 15.13 19.78
CA LEU A 394 -10.82 14.50 21.10
C LEU A 394 -12.19 14.85 21.71
N THR A 395 -12.62 16.10 21.61
CA THR A 395 -13.92 16.54 22.07
C THR A 395 -15.05 15.80 21.35
N PHE A 396 -14.97 15.71 20.01
CA PHE A 396 -15.93 14.98 19.21
C PHE A 396 -16.00 13.49 19.62
N PHE A 397 -14.86 12.85 19.83
CA PHE A 397 -14.83 11.45 20.27
C PHE A 397 -15.61 11.22 21.56
N PHE A 398 -15.42 12.06 22.57
CA PHE A 398 -16.14 11.92 23.83
C PHE A 398 -17.61 12.28 23.73
N LEU A 399 -17.98 13.26 22.90
CA LEU A 399 -19.40 13.58 22.63
C LEU A 399 -20.08 12.41 21.89
N TYR A 400 -19.41 11.82 20.91
CA TYR A 400 -19.89 10.64 20.21
C TYR A 400 -20.08 9.45 21.18
N LEU A 401 -19.09 9.17 22.02
CA LEU A 401 -19.19 8.14 23.05
C LEU A 401 -20.38 8.38 24.00
N GLN A 402 -20.56 9.61 24.47
CA GLN A 402 -21.71 9.99 25.31
C GLN A 402 -23.05 9.75 24.59
N GLN A 403 -23.15 10.08 23.31
CA GLN A 403 -24.34 9.83 22.51
C GLN A 403 -24.66 8.34 22.42
N ILE A 404 -23.67 7.50 22.17
CA ILE A 404 -23.83 6.02 22.15
C ILE A 404 -24.29 5.51 23.51
N VAL A 405 -23.64 5.95 24.58
CA VAL A 405 -23.98 5.54 25.97
C VAL A 405 -25.41 5.94 26.33
N ARG A 406 -25.86 7.13 25.94
CA ARG A 406 -27.26 7.56 26.15
C ARG A 406 -28.24 6.67 25.37
N GLY A 407 -27.91 6.31 24.13
CA GLY A 407 -28.74 5.41 23.32
C GLY A 407 -28.85 3.98 23.86
N LEU A 408 -27.90 3.55 24.70
CA LEU A 408 -27.92 2.24 25.36
C LEU A 408 -28.76 2.22 26.65
N ASN A 409 -29.25 3.37 27.13
CA ASN A 409 -30.06 3.48 28.37
C ASN A 409 -29.44 2.80 29.60
N LEU A 410 -28.12 2.93 29.77
CA LEU A 410 -27.35 2.31 30.83
C LEU A 410 -27.51 3.10 32.15
N ASN A 411 -27.57 2.39 33.29
CA ASN A 411 -27.40 3.02 34.58
C ASN A 411 -25.95 3.51 34.78
N GLU A 412 -25.68 4.25 35.85
CA GLU A 412 -24.35 4.84 36.07
C GLU A 412 -23.24 3.80 36.18
N GLN A 413 -23.47 2.70 36.88
CA GLN A 413 -22.48 1.64 37.05
C GLN A 413 -22.16 0.94 35.73
N THR A 414 -23.15 0.55 34.97
CA THR A 414 -22.96 -0.07 33.65
C THR A 414 -22.42 0.89 32.61
N ARG A 415 -22.68 2.20 32.75
CA ARG A 415 -22.05 3.24 31.93
C ARG A 415 -20.54 3.28 32.12
N ASN A 416 -20.09 3.32 33.37
CA ASN A 416 -18.66 3.34 33.69
C ASN A 416 -17.95 2.09 33.16
N GLU A 417 -18.63 0.93 33.29
CA GLU A 417 -18.12 -0.34 32.75
C GLU A 417 -18.03 -0.33 31.24
N PHE A 418 -19.01 0.23 30.53
CA PHE A 418 -18.95 0.37 29.07
C PHE A 418 -17.83 1.33 28.64
N GLU A 419 -17.63 2.47 29.33
CA GLU A 419 -16.52 3.38 29.06
C GLU A 419 -15.16 2.71 29.31
N LEU A 420 -15.04 1.88 30.35
CA LEU A 420 -13.85 1.06 30.61
C LEU A 420 -13.59 0.09 29.44
N LEU A 421 -14.64 -0.57 28.94
CA LEU A 421 -14.54 -1.48 27.81
C LEU A 421 -14.06 -0.76 26.53
N VAL A 422 -14.54 0.47 26.29
CA VAL A 422 -14.05 1.30 25.16
C VAL A 422 -12.56 1.61 25.32
N SER A 423 -12.10 1.93 26.55
CA SER A 423 -10.67 2.17 26.81
C SER A 423 -9.84 0.90 26.58
N VAL A 424 -10.29 -0.27 27.03
CA VAL A 424 -9.66 -1.58 26.80
C VAL A 424 -9.51 -1.85 25.30
N GLU A 425 -10.59 -1.67 24.52
CA GLU A 425 -10.55 -1.88 23.07
C GLU A 425 -9.61 -0.88 22.38
N TYR A 426 -9.59 0.39 22.79
CA TYR A 426 -8.67 1.39 22.27
C TYR A 426 -7.19 1.02 22.55
N ILE A 427 -6.88 0.61 23.78
CA ILE A 427 -5.53 0.20 24.15
C ILE A 427 -5.09 -1.08 23.41
N LYS A 428 -6.00 -2.06 23.20
CA LYS A 428 -5.75 -3.24 22.35
C LYS A 428 -5.38 -2.83 20.91
N MET A 429 -6.14 -1.90 20.34
CA MET A 429 -5.87 -1.39 18.99
C MET A 429 -4.51 -0.67 18.92
N THR A 430 -4.19 0.13 19.93
CA THR A 430 -2.91 0.86 20.03
C THR A 430 -1.74 -0.10 20.18
N LEU A 431 -1.85 -1.12 21.04
CA LEU A 431 -0.85 -2.18 21.21
C LEU A 431 -0.57 -2.93 19.89
N LYS A 432 -1.63 -3.26 19.14
CA LYS A 432 -1.50 -3.95 17.83
C LYS A 432 -0.72 -3.11 16.80
N ARG A 433 -0.86 -1.78 16.84
CA ARG A 433 -0.20 -0.83 15.93
C ARG A 433 1.20 -0.40 16.39
N CYS A 434 1.56 -0.60 17.66
CA CYS A 434 2.84 -0.20 18.21
C CYS A 434 3.97 -1.13 17.75
N SER A 435 5.01 -0.59 17.12
CA SER A 435 6.19 -1.34 16.67
C SER A 435 7.37 -1.26 17.65
N ASP A 436 7.40 -0.25 18.51
CA ASP A 436 8.46 -0.07 19.51
C ASP A 436 8.33 -1.10 20.64
N LYS A 437 9.40 -1.83 20.92
CA LYS A 437 9.41 -2.95 21.87
C LYS A 437 9.13 -2.50 23.31
N ASP A 438 9.74 -1.39 23.72
CA ASP A 438 9.64 -0.90 25.11
C ASP A 438 8.25 -0.31 25.35
N GLN A 439 7.75 0.47 24.42
CA GLN A 439 6.38 0.99 24.46
C GLN A 439 5.35 -0.14 24.45
N ARG A 440 5.54 -1.18 23.62
CA ARG A 440 4.66 -2.36 23.62
C ARG A 440 4.61 -3.04 24.98
N ALA A 441 5.73 -3.13 25.69
CA ALA A 441 5.77 -3.72 27.02
C ALA A 441 4.97 -2.89 28.03
N ILE A 442 5.09 -1.55 27.97
CA ILE A 442 4.34 -0.63 28.83
C ILE A 442 2.84 -0.73 28.54
N ILE A 443 2.44 -0.60 27.28
CA ILE A 443 1.03 -0.68 26.85
C ILE A 443 0.42 -2.05 27.19
N GLY A 444 1.22 -3.12 27.05
CA GLY A 444 0.80 -4.47 27.41
C GLY A 444 0.49 -4.63 28.90
N LYS A 445 1.31 -4.03 29.79
CA LYS A 445 1.04 -4.00 31.23
C LYS A 445 -0.24 -3.21 31.56
N THR A 446 -0.40 -2.04 30.94
CA THR A 446 -1.62 -1.23 31.08
C THR A 446 -2.86 -2.00 30.65
N LEU A 447 -2.81 -2.66 29.49
CA LEU A 447 -3.91 -3.48 29.00
C LEU A 447 -4.25 -4.60 29.98
N SER A 448 -3.24 -5.32 30.49
CA SER A 448 -3.45 -6.39 31.47
C SER A 448 -4.12 -5.89 32.75
N SER A 449 -3.72 -4.72 33.25
CA SER A 449 -4.33 -4.08 34.41
C SER A 449 -5.80 -3.70 34.17
N LEU A 450 -6.10 -3.08 33.03
CA LEU A 450 -7.48 -2.71 32.64
C LEU A 450 -8.37 -3.94 32.46
N MET A 451 -7.87 -5.00 31.83
CA MET A 451 -8.60 -6.26 31.65
C MET A 451 -8.87 -6.99 32.99
N LEU A 452 -7.92 -6.90 33.92
CA LEU A 452 -8.12 -7.44 35.27
C LEU A 452 -9.24 -6.68 36.00
N HIS A 453 -9.21 -5.35 35.97
CA HIS A 453 -10.23 -4.50 36.53
C HIS A 453 -11.62 -4.78 35.92
N GLN A 454 -11.71 -4.94 34.62
CA GLN A 454 -12.92 -5.31 33.89
C GLN A 454 -13.42 -6.68 34.31
N ARG A 455 -12.53 -7.68 34.43
CA ARG A 455 -12.91 -9.06 34.85
C ARG A 455 -13.51 -9.10 36.24
N ASP A 456 -13.01 -8.26 37.14
CA ASP A 456 -13.45 -8.24 38.54
C ASP A 456 -14.66 -7.31 38.75
N GLY A 457 -15.04 -6.53 37.72
CA GLY A 457 -16.16 -5.60 37.70
C GLY A 457 -17.52 -6.21 37.30
N PRO A 458 -18.53 -5.35 37.09
CA PRO A 458 -19.90 -5.77 36.70
C PRO A 458 -20.00 -6.48 35.36
N TRP A 459 -18.95 -6.41 34.52
CA TRP A 459 -18.89 -7.10 33.24
C TRP A 459 -19.13 -8.60 33.35
N LYS A 460 -18.64 -9.24 34.40
CA LYS A 460 -18.78 -10.69 34.64
C LYS A 460 -20.21 -11.13 34.84
N ASP A 461 -21.07 -10.23 35.32
CA ASP A 461 -22.47 -10.51 35.66
C ASP A 461 -23.40 -10.38 34.43
N LEU A 462 -22.86 -9.89 33.28
CA LEU A 462 -23.62 -9.82 32.04
C LEU A 462 -23.69 -11.18 31.35
N ASP A 463 -24.84 -11.46 30.72
CA ASP A 463 -24.99 -12.65 29.88
C ASP A 463 -24.09 -12.59 28.63
N PRO A 464 -23.62 -13.73 28.09
CA PRO A 464 -22.71 -13.78 26.95
C PRO A 464 -23.20 -13.06 25.71
N PRO A 465 -24.47 -13.09 25.30
CA PRO A 465 -24.97 -12.27 24.18
C PRO A 465 -24.80 -10.77 24.40
N THR A 466 -25.13 -10.25 25.59
CA THR A 466 -24.97 -8.85 25.96
C THR A 466 -23.48 -8.45 25.96
N GLN A 467 -22.60 -9.30 26.52
CA GLN A 467 -21.16 -9.08 26.45
C GLN A 467 -20.65 -8.97 24.99
N ALA A 468 -21.13 -9.83 24.10
CA ALA A 468 -20.76 -9.78 22.68
C ALA A 468 -21.24 -8.50 22.00
N ILE A 469 -22.47 -8.06 22.24
CA ILE A 469 -23.05 -6.82 21.70
C ILE A 469 -22.27 -5.61 22.20
N TRP A 470 -22.01 -5.52 23.51
CA TRP A 470 -21.28 -4.40 24.10
C TRP A 470 -19.84 -4.38 23.67
N GLY A 471 -19.16 -5.55 23.59
CA GLY A 471 -17.80 -5.66 23.08
C GLY A 471 -17.67 -5.16 21.64
N LYS A 472 -18.61 -5.56 20.77
CA LYS A 472 -18.69 -5.05 19.40
C LYS A 472 -18.89 -3.54 19.35
N LYS A 473 -19.84 -3.01 20.15
CA LYS A 473 -20.15 -1.58 20.18
C LYS A 473 -18.99 -0.75 20.75
N ALA A 474 -18.34 -1.24 21.81
CA ALA A 474 -17.17 -0.59 22.39
C ALA A 474 -15.99 -0.54 21.41
N ARG A 475 -15.76 -1.62 20.65
CA ARG A 475 -14.77 -1.64 19.60
C ARG A 475 -15.08 -0.63 18.49
N GLN A 476 -16.34 -0.52 18.06
CA GLN A 476 -16.76 0.49 17.09
C GLN A 476 -16.52 1.90 17.63
N CYS A 477 -16.87 2.18 18.88
CA CYS A 477 -16.56 3.46 19.53
C CYS A 477 -15.05 3.74 19.56
N ALA A 478 -14.24 2.78 19.98
CA ALA A 478 -12.79 2.93 20.04
C ALA A 478 -12.18 3.21 18.63
N ALA A 479 -12.71 2.58 17.59
CA ALA A 479 -12.28 2.77 16.21
C ALA A 479 -12.60 4.17 15.64
N MET A 480 -13.55 4.89 16.24
CA MET A 480 -13.87 6.26 15.84
C MET A 480 -12.76 7.26 16.13
N PHE A 481 -11.85 6.99 17.08
CA PHE A 481 -10.70 7.86 17.29
C PHE A 481 -9.58 7.54 16.30
N GLN A 482 -9.57 8.24 15.19
CA GLN A 482 -8.49 8.18 14.20
C GLN A 482 -7.57 9.39 14.35
N ARG A 483 -6.27 9.18 14.17
CA ARG A 483 -5.23 10.20 14.35
C ARG A 483 -4.45 10.50 13.08
N SER A 484 -4.60 9.66 12.07
CA SER A 484 -3.74 9.71 10.89
C SER A 484 -4.38 9.02 9.70
N SER A 485 -4.15 9.56 8.53
CA SER A 485 -4.43 8.96 7.24
C SER A 485 -3.34 8.00 6.76
N SER A 486 -2.46 7.52 7.65
CA SER A 486 -1.30 6.67 7.28
C SER A 486 -1.65 5.40 6.50
N CYS A 487 -2.90 4.92 6.56
CA CYS A 487 -3.39 3.84 5.72
C CYS A 487 -3.41 4.25 4.23
N VAL A 488 -3.80 5.49 3.94
CA VAL A 488 -3.79 6.03 2.57
C VAL A 488 -2.36 6.27 2.09
N GLU A 489 -1.48 6.79 2.96
CA GLU A 489 -0.05 6.94 2.64
C GLU A 489 0.60 5.60 2.31
N GLY A 490 0.27 4.55 3.07
CA GLY A 490 0.72 3.18 2.77
C GLY A 490 0.23 2.71 1.40
N ARG A 491 -1.02 3.02 1.05
CA ARG A 491 -1.58 2.72 -0.27
C ARG A 491 -0.89 3.51 -1.38
N ASN A 492 -0.63 4.80 -1.17
CA ASN A 492 0.12 5.65 -2.08
C ASN A 492 1.52 5.09 -2.39
N GLY A 493 2.21 4.57 -1.40
CA GLY A 493 3.48 3.87 -1.57
C GLY A 493 3.38 2.66 -2.50
N VAL A 494 2.34 1.84 -2.32
CA VAL A 494 2.07 0.68 -3.21
C VAL A 494 1.77 1.13 -4.63
N LEU A 495 0.92 2.14 -4.81
CA LEU A 495 0.60 2.68 -6.14
C LEU A 495 1.84 3.27 -6.82
N SER A 496 2.70 3.96 -6.08
CA SER A 496 3.97 4.49 -6.60
C SER A 496 4.85 3.40 -7.19
N LEU A 497 5.04 2.30 -6.46
CA LEU A 497 5.80 1.15 -6.95
C LEU A 497 5.17 0.54 -8.21
N LYS A 498 3.83 0.48 -8.28
CA LYS A 498 3.12 -0.01 -9.47
C LYS A 498 3.26 0.91 -10.67
N HIS A 499 3.19 2.21 -10.48
CA HIS A 499 3.44 3.19 -11.54
C HIS A 499 4.84 3.05 -12.13
N HIS A 500 5.86 2.85 -11.30
CA HIS A 500 7.22 2.62 -11.76
C HIS A 500 7.38 1.28 -12.49
N ALA A 501 6.78 0.21 -11.97
CA ALA A 501 6.90 -1.13 -12.55
C ALA A 501 6.13 -1.29 -13.87
N LEU A 502 4.97 -0.63 -14.03
CA LEU A 502 4.07 -0.76 -15.17
C LEU A 502 4.08 0.46 -16.10
N HIS A 503 4.96 1.42 -15.85
CA HIS A 503 5.14 2.70 -16.57
C HIS A 503 3.92 3.63 -16.59
N LYS A 504 2.71 3.14 -16.46
CA LYS A 504 1.46 3.92 -16.30
C LYS A 504 0.33 3.01 -15.82
N LEU A 505 -0.39 3.46 -14.80
CA LEU A 505 -1.66 2.83 -14.41
C LEU A 505 -2.81 3.53 -15.15
N ASN A 506 -3.51 2.78 -15.98
CA ASN A 506 -4.79 3.24 -16.52
C ASN A 506 -5.93 3.01 -15.52
N THR A 507 -7.08 3.60 -15.77
CA THR A 507 -8.25 3.53 -14.89
C THR A 507 -8.69 2.08 -14.59
N ASN A 508 -8.73 1.21 -15.60
CA ASN A 508 -9.12 -0.19 -15.40
C ASN A 508 -8.13 -0.94 -14.50
N LYS A 509 -6.81 -0.74 -14.72
CA LYS A 509 -5.79 -1.36 -13.87
C LYS A 509 -5.85 -0.85 -12.44
N LEU A 510 -6.08 0.45 -12.24
CA LEU A 510 -6.27 1.03 -10.91
C LEU A 510 -7.49 0.42 -10.21
N GLN A 511 -8.64 0.32 -10.89
CA GLN A 511 -9.85 -0.30 -10.34
C GLN A 511 -9.63 -1.78 -9.99
N ALA A 512 -8.97 -2.56 -10.86
CA ALA A 512 -8.64 -3.95 -10.57
C ALA A 512 -7.72 -4.07 -9.34
N LEU A 513 -6.72 -3.19 -9.19
CA LEU A 513 -5.84 -3.14 -8.02
C LEU A 513 -6.58 -2.76 -6.73
N THR A 514 -7.60 -1.90 -6.82
CA THR A 514 -8.50 -1.57 -5.71
C THR A 514 -9.30 -2.79 -5.26
N VAL A 515 -9.87 -3.52 -6.21
CA VAL A 515 -10.61 -4.77 -5.91
C VAL A 515 -9.70 -5.82 -5.30
N LEU A 516 -8.49 -6.01 -5.84
CA LEU A 516 -7.50 -6.94 -5.27
C LEU A 516 -7.07 -6.53 -3.84
N HIS A 517 -6.92 -5.24 -3.57
CA HIS A 517 -6.67 -4.78 -2.22
C HIS A 517 -7.82 -5.13 -1.28
N ASN A 518 -9.05 -4.90 -1.70
CA ASN A 518 -10.23 -5.08 -0.87
C ASN A 518 -10.60 -6.55 -0.63
N PHE A 519 -10.47 -7.42 -1.65
CA PHE A 519 -11.04 -8.76 -1.63
C PHE A 519 -10.01 -9.91 -1.73
N PHE A 520 -8.75 -9.62 -2.08
CA PHE A 520 -7.72 -10.64 -2.26
C PHE A 520 -6.58 -10.52 -1.24
N SER A 521 -6.13 -9.29 -0.95
CA SER A 521 -5.03 -9.05 -0.01
C SER A 521 -5.51 -9.22 1.42
N SER A 522 -4.96 -10.20 2.15
CA SER A 522 -5.31 -10.47 3.54
C SER A 522 -4.27 -9.89 4.52
N ARG A 523 -4.71 -9.55 5.73
CA ARG A 523 -3.82 -9.28 6.88
C ARG A 523 -3.32 -10.60 7.47
N ARG A 524 -2.41 -10.52 8.44
CA ARG A 524 -1.86 -11.70 9.15
C ARG A 524 -2.90 -12.58 9.83
N ASP A 525 -4.08 -12.04 10.14
CA ASP A 525 -5.21 -12.75 10.70
C ASP A 525 -6.07 -13.49 9.64
N GLY A 526 -5.64 -13.47 8.38
CA GLY A 526 -6.31 -14.10 7.25
C GLY A 526 -7.52 -13.34 6.72
N THR A 527 -7.87 -12.17 7.29
CA THR A 527 -9.04 -11.39 6.84
C THR A 527 -8.68 -10.39 5.75
N THR A 528 -9.57 -10.22 4.77
CA THR A 528 -9.50 -9.19 3.74
C THR A 528 -10.07 -7.86 4.25
N ALA A 529 -9.80 -6.75 3.54
CA ALA A 529 -10.37 -5.46 3.90
C ALA A 529 -11.90 -5.45 3.77
N ALA A 530 -12.44 -6.11 2.77
CA ALA A 530 -13.88 -6.26 2.57
C ALA A 530 -14.54 -7.04 3.71
N GLU A 531 -13.97 -8.17 4.14
CA GLU A 531 -14.52 -8.94 5.26
C GLU A 531 -14.57 -8.14 6.56
N ARG A 532 -13.57 -7.28 6.81
CA ARG A 532 -13.57 -6.39 7.98
C ARG A 532 -14.57 -5.24 7.84
N PHE A 533 -14.75 -4.71 6.62
CA PHE A 533 -15.66 -3.59 6.37
C PHE A 533 -17.13 -4.01 6.48
N PHE A 534 -17.49 -5.13 5.83
CA PHE A 534 -18.85 -5.65 5.81
C PHE A 534 -19.16 -6.59 6.98
N GLU A 535 -18.14 -6.98 7.77
CA GLU A 535 -18.26 -7.97 8.85
C GLU A 535 -18.85 -9.31 8.37
N GLN A 536 -18.63 -9.65 7.11
CA GLN A 536 -19.13 -10.86 6.44
C GLN A 536 -18.01 -11.49 5.61
N LYS A 537 -18.11 -12.80 5.38
CA LYS A 537 -17.20 -13.52 4.50
C LYS A 537 -17.42 -13.14 3.02
N SER A 538 -16.34 -12.79 2.35
CA SER A 538 -16.34 -12.58 0.91
C SER A 538 -16.08 -13.88 0.16
N ARG A 539 -16.60 -13.99 -1.08
CA ARG A 539 -16.20 -15.06 -2.00
C ARG A 539 -14.74 -14.92 -2.38
N ASN A 540 -14.12 -16.02 -2.73
CA ASN A 540 -12.73 -16.03 -3.17
C ASN A 540 -12.63 -15.48 -4.61
N VAL A 541 -11.89 -14.37 -4.79
CA VAL A 541 -11.66 -13.74 -6.11
C VAL A 541 -11.01 -14.73 -7.08
N PHE A 542 -10.03 -15.52 -6.62
CA PHE A 542 -9.30 -16.41 -7.50
C PHE A 542 -10.16 -17.59 -7.98
N GLU A 543 -10.92 -18.21 -7.08
CA GLU A 543 -11.84 -19.30 -7.44
C GLU A 543 -12.91 -18.81 -8.44
N TRP A 544 -13.47 -17.62 -8.19
CA TRP A 544 -14.42 -17.02 -9.12
C TRP A 544 -13.78 -16.74 -10.48
N LEU A 545 -12.55 -16.18 -10.48
CA LEU A 545 -11.81 -15.87 -11.69
C LEU A 545 -11.57 -17.12 -12.55
N LEU A 546 -11.23 -18.26 -11.94
CA LEU A 546 -11.03 -19.53 -12.65
C LEU A 546 -12.28 -20.02 -13.39
N GLY A 547 -13.48 -19.66 -12.91
CA GLY A 547 -14.74 -19.99 -13.56
C GLY A 547 -15.09 -19.15 -14.78
N VAL A 548 -14.46 -17.96 -14.94
CA VAL A 548 -14.87 -16.95 -15.95
C VAL A 548 -13.79 -16.54 -16.94
N ILE A 549 -12.54 -17.03 -16.79
CA ILE A 549 -11.44 -16.73 -17.72
C ILE A 549 -11.16 -17.91 -18.64
N ASP A 550 -10.71 -17.58 -19.84
CA ASP A 550 -10.25 -18.55 -20.83
C ASP A 550 -8.72 -18.57 -20.93
N LEU A 551 -8.19 -19.73 -21.33
CA LEU A 551 -6.76 -19.85 -21.66
C LEU A 551 -6.45 -19.10 -22.96
N PRO A 552 -5.29 -18.41 -23.04
CA PRO A 552 -4.81 -17.85 -24.29
C PRO A 552 -4.68 -18.94 -25.37
N VAL A 553 -5.24 -18.64 -26.54
CA VAL A 553 -5.21 -19.58 -27.66
C VAL A 553 -3.76 -19.80 -28.12
N ARG A 554 -3.37 -21.05 -28.31
CA ARG A 554 -2.07 -21.37 -28.93
C ARG A 554 -1.89 -20.64 -30.24
N PRO A 555 -0.72 -20.08 -30.55
CA PRO A 555 -0.45 -19.51 -31.85
C PRO A 555 -0.59 -20.60 -32.92
N ARG A 556 -1.30 -20.29 -33.97
CA ARG A 556 -1.31 -21.16 -35.17
C ARG A 556 0.11 -21.22 -35.71
N ASN A 557 0.59 -22.43 -36.06
CA ASN A 557 1.91 -22.62 -36.66
C ASN A 557 2.04 -21.82 -37.99
N ARG A 558 2.46 -20.57 -37.88
CA ARG A 558 2.83 -19.73 -39.04
C ARG A 558 4.26 -20.02 -39.54
N THR A 559 5.03 -20.80 -38.82
CA THR A 559 6.43 -21.13 -39.12
C THR A 559 6.63 -21.82 -40.46
N LYS A 560 5.65 -22.53 -41.00
CA LYS A 560 5.77 -23.15 -42.35
C LYS A 560 5.67 -22.17 -43.51
N LEU A 561 5.04 -21.02 -43.37
CA LEU A 561 4.98 -19.98 -44.43
C LEU A 561 6.28 -19.18 -44.54
N TRP A 562 7.08 -19.09 -43.46
CA TRP A 562 8.39 -18.42 -43.46
C TRP A 562 9.53 -19.37 -43.82
N ALA A 563 9.44 -20.64 -43.48
CA ALA A 563 10.42 -21.66 -43.84
C ALA A 563 10.37 -22.10 -45.34
N GLN A 564 9.32 -21.72 -46.06
CA GLN A 564 9.20 -21.98 -47.51
C GLN A 564 9.72 -20.86 -48.42
N LYS A 565 10.22 -19.74 -47.85
CA LYS A 565 11.09 -18.85 -48.62
C LYS A 565 12.48 -19.44 -48.57
N SER A 566 12.76 -20.31 -49.54
CA SER A 566 14.06 -20.93 -49.78
C SER A 566 15.16 -19.87 -49.91
N PRO A 567 16.41 -20.20 -49.52
CA PRO A 567 17.56 -19.34 -49.65
C PRO A 567 17.91 -18.92 -51.10
N GLU A 568 17.27 -19.51 -52.09
CA GLU A 568 17.52 -19.27 -53.50
C GLU A 568 17.02 -17.92 -54.04
N ASN A 569 16.22 -17.16 -53.29
CA ASN A 569 15.74 -15.82 -53.69
C ASN A 569 16.41 -14.66 -52.96
N GLN A 570 17.60 -14.85 -52.40
CA GLN A 570 18.45 -13.77 -51.91
C GLN A 570 19.67 -13.50 -52.78
N ALA A 571 19.75 -14.11 -53.95
CA ALA A 571 20.81 -13.83 -54.95
C ALA A 571 20.17 -13.50 -56.31
N ALA A 572 19.49 -12.38 -56.36
CA ALA A 572 19.18 -11.66 -57.58
C ALA A 572 18.95 -10.18 -57.25
#